data_fa8670686851f6d2885a0e9cde9aa28d
#
_entry.id   fa8670686851f6d2885a0e9cde9aa28d
#
_cell.length_a   1.000
_cell.length_b   1.000
_cell.length_c   1.000
_cell.angle_alpha   90.00
_cell.angle_beta   90.00
_cell.angle_gamma   90.00
#
_symmetry.space_group_name_H-M   'P 1'
#
loop_
_entity.id
_entity.type
_entity.pdbx_description
1 polymer ?
#
loop_
_entity_poly.entity_id
_entity_poly.type
_entity_poly.pdbx_seq_one_letter_code
_entity_poly.pdbx_strand_id
1 'polypeptide(L)' 'MSNNIKRIIESKGLKIRFIAENAGISRQNLSRLINYPEQSTSLETAIKICNALNEPLEKVFTNVN' A
#
# COMPACT_ATOMS: atom_id res chain seq x y z
N MET A 1 2.70 -12.70 1.84
CA MET A 1 2.09 -11.70 0.94
C MET A 1 3.09 -10.61 0.64
N SER A 2 3.21 -10.23 -0.61
CA SER A 2 4.14 -9.19 -1.02
C SER A 2 3.37 -8.01 -1.60
N ASN A 3 3.94 -6.80 -1.55
CA ASN A 3 3.23 -5.64 -2.10
C ASN A 3 4.11 -4.84 -3.05
N ASN A 4 3.46 -4.11 -3.95
CA ASN A 4 4.08 -3.24 -4.95
C ASN A 4 3.83 -1.76 -4.66
N ILE A 5 3.56 -1.42 -3.40
CA ILE A 5 3.17 -0.07 -3.03
C ILE A 5 4.23 0.95 -3.45
N LYS A 6 5.49 0.69 -3.15
CA LYS A 6 6.58 1.60 -3.48
C LYS A 6 6.67 1.86 -4.98
N ARG A 7 6.59 0.78 -5.78
CA ARG A 7 6.67 0.90 -7.24
C ARG A 7 5.53 1.75 -7.79
N ILE A 8 4.32 1.51 -7.27
CA ILE A 8 3.14 2.24 -7.74
C ILE A 8 3.22 3.71 -7.37
N ILE A 9 3.64 4.01 -6.13
CA ILE A 9 3.82 5.38 -5.67
C ILE A 9 4.84 6.11 -6.54
N GLU A 10 5.97 5.48 -6.81
CA GLU A 10 7.03 6.07 -7.64
C GLU A 10 6.56 6.25 -9.09
N SER A 11 5.87 5.25 -9.62
CA SER A 11 5.36 5.28 -10.99
C SER A 11 4.35 6.41 -11.20
N LYS A 12 3.51 6.67 -10.21
CA LYS A 12 2.47 7.69 -10.30
C LYS A 12 2.92 9.06 -9.78
N GLY A 13 4.13 9.14 -9.23
CA GLY A 13 4.62 10.40 -8.66
C GLY A 13 3.87 10.83 -7.43
N LEU A 14 3.36 9.88 -6.64
CA LEU A 14 2.61 10.18 -5.44
C LEU A 14 3.51 10.25 -4.22
N LYS A 15 3.01 10.88 -3.16
CA LYS A 15 3.75 10.98 -1.90
C LYS A 15 3.14 10.04 -0.87
N ILE A 16 4.00 9.42 -0.06
CA ILE A 16 3.58 8.52 1.01
C ILE A 16 2.56 9.20 1.93
N ARG A 17 2.82 10.45 2.29
CA ARG A 17 1.93 11.23 3.14
C ARG A 17 0.52 11.30 2.58
N PHE A 18 0.41 11.57 1.29
CA PHE A 18 -0.87 11.67 0.61
C PHE A 18 -1.63 10.35 0.67
N ILE A 19 -0.94 9.24 0.40
CA ILE A 19 -1.57 7.93 0.41
C ILE A 19 -2.00 7.54 1.82
N ALA A 20 -1.16 7.81 2.82
CA ALA A 20 -1.50 7.51 4.22
C ALA A 20 -2.75 8.27 4.66
N GLU A 21 -2.82 9.57 4.34
CA GLU A 21 -3.99 10.39 4.67
C GLU A 21 -5.25 9.87 4.00
N ASN A 22 -5.18 9.52 2.73
CA ASN A 22 -6.34 9.03 1.99
C ASN A 22 -6.77 7.64 2.44
N ALA A 23 -5.83 6.80 2.84
CA ALA A 23 -6.14 5.47 3.34
C ALA A 23 -6.57 5.49 4.81
N GLY A 24 -6.37 6.60 5.51
CA GLY A 24 -6.73 6.69 6.91
C GLY A 24 -5.82 5.87 7.82
N ILE A 25 -4.55 5.73 7.43
CA ILE A 25 -3.55 5.01 8.24
C ILE A 25 -2.39 5.94 8.54
N SER A 26 -1.58 5.58 9.54
CA SER A 26 -0.42 6.38 9.88
C SER A 26 0.67 6.24 8.81
N ARG A 27 1.47 7.30 8.63
CA ARG A 27 2.61 7.23 7.72
C ARG A 27 3.59 6.15 8.15
N GLN A 28 3.71 5.94 9.46
CA GLN A 28 4.56 4.92 10.03
C GLN A 28 4.14 3.53 9.56
N ASN A 29 2.84 3.25 9.61
CA ASN A 29 2.31 1.97 9.14
C ASN A 29 2.56 1.77 7.65
N LEU A 30 2.30 2.80 6.87
CA LEU A 30 2.51 2.72 5.42
C LEU A 30 4.00 2.55 5.09
N SER A 31 4.87 3.32 5.74
CA SER A 31 6.32 3.20 5.56
C SER A 31 6.81 1.79 5.89
N ARG A 32 6.28 1.21 6.96
CA ARG A 32 6.66 -0.14 7.35
C ARG A 32 6.30 -1.15 6.27
N LEU A 33 5.11 -1.03 5.69
CA LEU A 33 4.70 -1.92 4.61
C LEU A 33 5.56 -1.74 3.36
N ILE A 34 5.97 -0.50 3.10
CA ILE A 34 6.83 -0.20 1.94
C ILE A 34 8.24 -0.76 2.15
N ASN A 35 8.80 -0.58 3.33
CA ASN A 35 10.17 -1.01 3.64
C ASN A 35 10.27 -2.52 3.86
N TYR A 36 9.18 -3.14 4.26
CA TYR A 36 9.12 -4.59 4.50
C TYR A 36 7.98 -5.18 3.67
N PRO A 37 8.16 -5.30 2.35
CA PRO A 37 7.06 -5.67 1.44
C PRO A 37 6.50 -7.06 1.69
N GLU A 38 7.21 -7.91 2.43
CA GLU A 38 6.72 -9.24 2.78
C GLU A 38 5.82 -9.24 4.01
N GLN A 39 5.75 -8.12 4.71
CA GLN A 39 4.98 -8.05 5.95
C GLN A 39 3.48 -8.14 5.67
N SER A 40 2.79 -8.91 6.51
CA SER A 40 1.35 -9.07 6.39
C SER A 40 0.61 -7.81 6.85
N THR A 41 -0.54 -7.58 6.26
CA THR A 41 -1.44 -6.53 6.71
C THR A 41 -2.87 -7.07 6.64
N SER A 42 -3.80 -6.43 7.33
CA SER A 42 -5.18 -6.87 7.30
C SER A 42 -5.80 -6.57 5.93
N LEU A 43 -6.82 -7.35 5.57
CA LEU A 43 -7.53 -7.14 4.32
C LEU A 43 -8.17 -5.74 4.28
N GLU A 44 -8.69 -5.29 5.40
CA GLU A 44 -9.28 -3.96 5.50
C GLU A 44 -8.27 -2.88 5.17
N THR A 45 -7.08 -2.95 5.77
CA THR A 45 -6.00 -1.99 5.49
C THR A 45 -5.56 -2.08 4.04
N ALA A 46 -5.44 -3.29 3.51
CA ALA A 46 -5.05 -3.50 2.11
C ALA A 46 -6.03 -2.83 1.16
N ILE A 47 -7.33 -2.98 1.40
CA ILE A 47 -8.36 -2.36 0.58
C ILE A 47 -8.27 -0.84 0.65
N LYS A 48 -8.06 -0.29 1.83
CA LYS A 48 -7.93 1.16 2.01
C LYS A 48 -6.73 1.70 1.21
N ILE A 49 -5.61 1.00 1.25
CA ILE A 49 -4.43 1.39 0.49
C ILE A 49 -4.71 1.33 -1.02
N CYS A 50 -5.35 0.25 -1.48
CA CYS A 50 -5.68 0.10 -2.88
C CYS A 50 -6.58 1.22 -3.38
N ASN A 51 -7.57 1.61 -2.57
CA ASN A 51 -8.46 2.72 -2.93
C ASN A 51 -7.69 4.03 -3.01
N ALA A 52 -6.77 4.26 -2.08
CA ALA A 52 -5.96 5.47 -2.08
C ALA A 52 -5.02 5.53 -3.30
N LEU A 53 -4.53 4.38 -3.75
CA LEU A 53 -3.67 4.29 -4.92
C LEU A 53 -4.47 4.24 -6.23
N ASN A 54 -5.78 4.02 -6.13
CA ASN A 54 -6.66 3.84 -7.29
C ASN A 54 -6.20 2.66 -8.15
N GLU A 55 -5.85 1.55 -7.50
CA GLU A 55 -5.41 0.33 -8.16
C GLU A 55 -6.11 -0.88 -7.54
N PRO A 56 -6.30 -1.95 -8.32
CA PRO A 56 -6.95 -3.13 -7.79
C PRO A 56 -6.05 -3.90 -6.83
N LEU A 57 -6.68 -4.67 -5.95
CA LEU A 57 -5.97 -5.42 -4.92
C LEU A 57 -4.89 -6.34 -5.51
N GLU A 58 -5.21 -7.03 -6.58
CA GLU A 58 -4.30 -8.00 -7.19
C GLU A 58 -3.07 -7.35 -7.82
N LYS A 59 -3.14 -6.05 -8.08
CA LYS A 59 -1.99 -5.30 -8.62
C LYS A 59 -1.10 -4.78 -7.51
N VAL A 60 -1.70 -4.38 -6.38
CA VAL A 60 -0.96 -3.81 -5.26
C VAL A 60 -0.35 -4.90 -4.38
N PHE A 61 -1.10 -5.94 -4.11
CA PHE A 61 -0.68 -7.05 -3.26
C PHE A 61 -0.61 -8.34 -4.07
N THR A 62 0.59 -8.92 -4.14
CA THR A 62 0.83 -10.12 -4.92
C THR A 62 1.17 -11.28 -4.00
N ASN A 63 1.13 -12.51 -4.52
CA ASN A 63 1.45 -13.73 -3.77
C ASN A 63 0.59 -13.89 -2.52
N VAL A 64 -0.69 -13.63 -2.69
CA VAL A 64 -1.66 -13.79 -1.61
C VAL A 64 -2.10 -15.25 -1.58
N ASN A 65 -1.46 -16.04 -0.74
CA ASN A 65 -1.80 -17.45 -0.58
C ASN A 65 -2.18 -17.72 0.85
#